data_a9a27a08fd44fe5469a3b21894a43e66
#
_entry.id   a9a27a08fd44fe5469a3b21894a43e66
#
_cell.length_a   1.000
_cell.length_b   1.000
_cell.length_c   1.000
_cell.angle_alpha   90.00
_cell.angle_beta   90.00
_cell.angle_gamma   90.00
#
_symmetry.space_group_name_H-M   'P 1'
#
loop_
_entity.id
_entity.type
_entity.pdbx_description
1 polymer ?
#
loop_
_entity_poly.entity_id
_entity_poly.type
_entity_poly.pdbx_seq_one_letter_code
_entity_poly.pdbx_strand_id
1 'polypeptide(L)'
;MTETNETASSAPESSPADDLEARALRSRQRRLKTLLLVTAVLANALILAAWTQSWLSISLVGVGPHSGALDVVGSVAAPALSALALAGLALVAALAIAGPVFRIILGVLEAVIGVCVAISAITVLTAPATAGAAAVTEATGVAGNQSTVDLVAATSLTAWPAVALVLGIVLGLAGLATAVTHRMWPGPSRKYQAVRFTQVESAPSADPVGAWDDLSRGDDPTR
;
A
#
# COMPACT_ATOMS: atom_id res chain seq x y z
N MET A 1 43.78 -41.15 37.79
CA MET A 1 42.29 -41.13 37.77
C MET A 1 41.86 -39.68 37.54
N THR A 2 41.61 -39.34 36.33
CA THR A 2 41.17 -37.99 35.91
C THR A 2 39.83 -38.20 35.19
N GLU A 3 38.72 -37.91 35.91
CA GLU A 3 37.37 -37.89 35.32
C GLU A 3 37.24 -36.69 34.45
N THR A 4 37.12 -36.94 33.15
CA THR A 4 36.76 -35.93 32.17
C THR A 4 35.24 -35.75 32.24
N ASN A 5 34.78 -34.67 32.86
CA ASN A 5 33.37 -34.30 32.92
C ASN A 5 32.99 -33.65 31.58
N GLU A 6 32.47 -34.45 30.70
CA GLU A 6 31.94 -34.05 29.41
C GLU A 6 30.52 -33.56 29.60
N THR A 7 30.39 -32.28 29.97
CA THR A 7 29.10 -31.58 29.92
C THR A 7 28.74 -31.34 28.45
N ALA A 8 28.09 -32.34 27.85
CA ALA A 8 27.42 -32.19 26.57
C ALA A 8 26.32 -31.14 26.75
N SER A 9 26.56 -29.94 26.21
CA SER A 9 25.56 -28.89 26.05
C SER A 9 24.50 -29.39 25.07
N SER A 10 23.44 -30.03 25.60
CA SER A 10 22.25 -30.37 24.84
C SER A 10 21.52 -29.11 24.44
N ALA A 11 21.71 -28.67 23.20
CA ALA A 11 20.82 -27.67 22.59
C ALA A 11 19.38 -28.23 22.66
N PRO A 12 18.37 -27.42 23.05
CA PRO A 12 16.99 -27.90 23.12
C PRO A 12 16.53 -28.31 21.73
N GLU A 13 16.32 -29.62 21.52
CA GLU A 13 15.66 -30.15 20.33
C GLU A 13 14.24 -29.60 20.31
N SER A 14 13.95 -28.74 19.32
CA SER A 14 12.59 -28.25 19.11
C SER A 14 11.66 -29.43 18.83
N SER A 15 10.57 -29.52 19.59
CA SER A 15 9.58 -30.58 19.39
C SER A 15 8.99 -30.50 17.97
N PRO A 16 8.72 -31.66 17.32
CA PRO A 16 8.02 -31.66 16.02
C PRO A 16 6.69 -30.88 16.03
N ALA A 17 6.03 -30.78 17.19
CA ALA A 17 4.82 -29.97 17.39
C ALA A 17 5.10 -28.47 17.28
N ASP A 18 6.21 -27.99 17.88
CA ASP A 18 6.61 -26.58 17.83
C ASP A 18 6.94 -26.14 16.40
N ASP A 19 7.56 -27.04 15.62
CA ASP A 19 7.85 -26.80 14.20
C ASP A 19 6.60 -26.71 13.34
N LEU A 20 5.57 -27.52 13.61
CA LEU A 20 4.28 -27.46 12.90
C LEU A 20 3.54 -26.16 13.22
N GLU A 21 3.48 -25.74 14.48
CA GLU A 21 2.88 -24.48 14.89
C GLU A 21 3.61 -23.28 14.27
N ALA A 22 4.94 -23.28 14.29
CA ALA A 22 5.74 -22.23 13.66
C ALA A 22 5.49 -22.11 12.14
N ARG A 23 5.33 -23.26 11.44
CA ARG A 23 4.97 -23.29 10.02
C ARG A 23 3.56 -22.76 9.77
N ALA A 24 2.58 -23.14 10.61
CA ALA A 24 1.21 -22.68 10.53
C ALA A 24 1.11 -21.14 10.74
N LEU A 25 1.81 -20.59 11.72
CA LEU A 25 1.87 -19.16 11.97
C LEU A 25 2.50 -18.41 10.78
N ARG A 26 3.63 -18.90 10.25
CA ARG A 26 4.28 -18.28 9.07
C ARG A 26 3.38 -18.31 7.83
N SER A 27 2.60 -19.38 7.63
CA SER A 27 1.66 -19.47 6.50
C SER A 27 0.52 -18.46 6.63
N ARG A 28 -0.06 -18.28 7.83
CA ARG A 28 -1.07 -17.26 8.13
C ARG A 28 -0.55 -15.84 7.88
N GLN A 29 0.66 -15.54 8.33
CA GLN A 29 1.29 -14.23 8.14
C GLN A 29 1.50 -13.93 6.65
N ARG A 30 1.95 -14.90 5.86
CA ARG A 30 2.11 -14.75 4.40
C ARG A 30 0.76 -14.51 3.71
N ARG A 31 -0.28 -15.26 4.08
CA ARG A 31 -1.63 -15.08 3.52
C ARG A 31 -2.18 -13.68 3.84
N LEU A 32 -2.03 -13.21 5.08
CA LEU A 32 -2.48 -11.87 5.47
C LEU A 32 -1.77 -10.79 4.64
N LYS A 33 -0.45 -10.86 4.50
CA LYS A 33 0.31 -9.95 3.63
C LYS A 33 -0.24 -9.94 2.21
N THR A 34 -0.39 -11.12 1.60
CA THR A 34 -0.87 -11.24 0.21
C THR A 34 -2.28 -10.68 0.08
N LEU A 35 -3.19 -10.99 1.02
CA LEU A 35 -4.54 -10.47 1.02
C LEU A 35 -4.57 -8.95 1.07
N LEU A 36 -3.82 -8.31 1.99
CA LEU A 36 -3.79 -6.84 2.10
C LEU A 36 -3.26 -6.19 0.83
N LEU A 37 -2.16 -6.72 0.26
CA LEU A 37 -1.61 -6.19 -0.99
C LEU A 37 -2.58 -6.36 -2.18
N VAL A 38 -3.19 -7.53 -2.33
CA VAL A 38 -4.17 -7.79 -3.41
C VAL A 38 -5.40 -6.91 -3.24
N THR A 39 -5.93 -6.77 -2.03
CA THR A 39 -7.06 -5.87 -1.74
C THR A 39 -6.73 -4.42 -2.12
N ALA A 40 -5.54 -3.93 -1.75
CA ALA A 40 -5.13 -2.57 -2.08
C ALA A 40 -4.94 -2.38 -3.60
N VAL A 41 -4.34 -3.34 -4.32
CA VAL A 41 -4.24 -3.29 -5.79
C VAL A 41 -5.62 -3.25 -6.43
N LEU A 42 -6.52 -4.16 -6.04
CA LEU A 42 -7.86 -4.24 -6.59
C LEU A 42 -8.67 -2.97 -6.28
N ALA A 43 -8.59 -2.45 -5.06
CA ALA A 43 -9.28 -1.21 -4.69
C ALA A 43 -8.80 -0.03 -5.55
N ASN A 44 -7.49 0.18 -5.69
CA ASN A 44 -6.95 1.25 -6.53
C ASN A 44 -7.33 1.08 -8.01
N ALA A 45 -7.27 -0.14 -8.55
CA ALA A 45 -7.67 -0.43 -9.93
C ALA A 45 -9.17 -0.16 -10.15
N LEU A 46 -10.03 -0.54 -9.21
CA LEU A 46 -11.47 -0.28 -9.28
C LEU A 46 -11.79 1.21 -9.09
N ILE A 47 -11.04 1.96 -8.30
CA ILE A 47 -11.17 3.43 -8.20
C ILE A 47 -10.86 4.07 -9.55
N LEU A 48 -9.81 3.65 -10.25
CA LEU A 48 -9.51 4.11 -11.61
C LEU A 48 -10.63 3.75 -12.60
N ALA A 49 -11.18 2.55 -12.51
CA ALA A 49 -12.31 2.16 -13.35
C ALA A 49 -13.56 3.01 -13.03
N ALA A 50 -13.87 3.26 -11.75
CA ALA A 50 -14.98 4.12 -11.35
C ALA A 50 -14.80 5.57 -11.83
N TRP A 51 -13.58 6.08 -11.85
CA TRP A 51 -13.24 7.42 -12.32
C TRP A 51 -13.60 7.65 -13.81
N THR A 52 -13.61 6.60 -14.64
CA THR A 52 -14.00 6.69 -16.06
C THR A 52 -15.50 6.59 -16.29
N GLN A 53 -16.30 6.25 -15.28
CA GLN A 53 -17.73 6.04 -15.43
C GLN A 53 -18.54 7.32 -15.27
N SER A 54 -19.79 7.35 -15.78
CA SER A 54 -20.73 8.45 -15.50
C SER A 54 -21.18 8.43 -14.05
N TRP A 55 -20.91 9.51 -13.31
CA TRP A 55 -21.21 9.62 -11.89
C TRP A 55 -22.54 10.30 -11.62
N LEU A 56 -22.93 11.26 -12.45
CA LEU A 56 -24.18 12.00 -12.32
C LEU A 56 -24.67 12.48 -13.69
N SER A 57 -25.97 12.69 -13.79
CA SER A 57 -26.61 13.32 -14.93
C SER A 57 -27.32 14.58 -14.49
N ILE A 58 -27.12 15.68 -15.21
CA ILE A 58 -27.62 17.01 -14.89
C ILE A 58 -28.62 17.44 -15.97
N SER A 59 -29.82 17.87 -15.58
CA SER A 59 -30.74 18.58 -16.44
C SER A 59 -30.66 20.08 -16.18
N LEU A 60 -30.64 20.87 -17.26
CA LEU A 60 -30.50 22.36 -17.19
C LEU A 60 -31.84 23.03 -17.29
N VAL A 61 -31.98 24.19 -16.61
CA VAL A 61 -33.17 25.05 -16.67
C VAL A 61 -33.28 25.71 -18.04
N GLY A 62 -34.51 25.77 -18.61
CA GLY A 62 -34.77 26.42 -19.90
C GLY A 62 -34.40 25.67 -21.15
N VAL A 63 -33.83 24.52 -21.02
CA VAL A 63 -33.53 23.59 -22.11
C VAL A 63 -34.71 22.63 -22.20
N GLY A 64 -35.42 22.59 -23.34
CA GLY A 64 -36.67 21.84 -23.49
C GLY A 64 -36.51 20.34 -23.21
N PRO A 65 -37.60 19.58 -23.01
CA PRO A 65 -37.58 18.18 -22.61
C PRO A 65 -36.87 17.20 -23.62
N HIS A 66 -36.48 17.71 -24.79
CA HIS A 66 -35.76 16.96 -25.83
C HIS A 66 -34.25 17.22 -25.84
N SER A 67 -33.74 18.14 -25.02
CA SER A 67 -32.31 18.34 -24.80
C SER A 67 -31.88 17.35 -23.71
N GLY A 68 -31.09 16.35 -24.10
CA GLY A 68 -30.66 15.27 -23.23
C GLY A 68 -30.00 15.76 -21.93
N ALA A 69 -30.08 14.97 -20.88
CA ALA A 69 -29.33 15.22 -19.66
C ALA A 69 -27.82 15.25 -19.96
N LEU A 70 -27.11 16.16 -19.31
CA LEU A 70 -25.66 16.26 -19.39
C LEU A 70 -25.05 15.19 -18.46
N ASP A 71 -24.42 14.18 -19.05
CA ASP A 71 -23.72 13.15 -18.28
C ASP A 71 -22.34 13.62 -17.85
N VAL A 72 -22.09 13.59 -16.54
CA VAL A 72 -20.83 14.00 -15.94
C VAL A 72 -20.06 12.77 -15.48
N VAL A 73 -18.93 12.55 -16.10
CA VAL A 73 -18.02 11.45 -15.76
C VAL A 73 -17.21 11.73 -14.49
N GLY A 74 -16.75 10.68 -13.82
CA GLY A 74 -15.95 10.82 -12.61
C GLY A 74 -14.68 11.65 -12.79
N SER A 75 -14.12 11.69 -14.00
CA SER A 75 -12.94 12.51 -14.32
C SER A 75 -13.20 14.01 -14.20
N VAL A 76 -14.44 14.45 -14.38
CA VAL A 76 -14.88 15.85 -14.21
C VAL A 76 -15.36 16.08 -12.78
N ALA A 77 -16.16 15.15 -12.23
CA ALA A 77 -16.75 15.30 -10.89
C ALA A 77 -15.71 15.18 -9.76
N ALA A 78 -14.67 14.38 -9.96
CA ALA A 78 -13.62 14.11 -8.96
C ALA A 78 -12.25 13.89 -9.65
N PRO A 79 -11.64 14.95 -10.22
CA PRO A 79 -10.43 14.83 -11.03
C PRO A 79 -9.21 14.30 -10.26
N ALA A 80 -9.16 14.52 -8.94
CA ALA A 80 -8.05 14.07 -8.11
C ALA A 80 -7.97 12.53 -7.94
N LEU A 81 -9.04 11.78 -8.23
CA LEU A 81 -9.08 10.34 -7.99
C LEU A 81 -8.05 9.57 -8.80
N SER A 82 -7.80 9.95 -10.04
CA SER A 82 -6.81 9.27 -10.87
C SER A 82 -5.40 9.37 -10.29
N ALA A 83 -5.01 10.55 -9.85
CA ALA A 83 -3.71 10.78 -9.21
C ALA A 83 -3.59 9.99 -7.89
N LEU A 84 -4.65 10.01 -7.06
CA LEU A 84 -4.69 9.26 -5.79
C LEU A 84 -4.58 7.76 -6.03
N ALA A 85 -5.34 7.20 -6.98
CA ALA A 85 -5.31 5.78 -7.26
C ALA A 85 -3.97 5.32 -7.87
N LEU A 86 -3.35 6.11 -8.75
CA LEU A 86 -2.01 5.83 -9.28
C LEU A 86 -0.94 5.91 -8.19
N ALA A 87 -1.04 6.90 -7.29
CA ALA A 87 -0.15 6.99 -6.13
C ALA A 87 -0.33 5.79 -5.20
N GLY A 88 -1.56 5.34 -4.96
CA GLY A 88 -1.87 4.14 -4.19
C GLY A 88 -1.26 2.88 -4.82
N LEU A 89 -1.37 2.68 -6.13
CA LEU A 89 -0.72 1.57 -6.83
C LEU A 89 0.81 1.61 -6.68
N ALA A 90 1.41 2.79 -6.76
CA ALA A 90 2.85 2.95 -6.55
C ALA A 90 3.25 2.62 -5.10
N LEU A 91 2.43 3.04 -4.11
CA LEU A 91 2.64 2.69 -2.70
C LEU A 91 2.54 1.17 -2.46
N VAL A 92 1.58 0.49 -3.07
CA VAL A 92 1.45 -0.98 -2.96
C VAL A 92 2.68 -1.67 -3.54
N ALA A 93 3.20 -1.22 -4.68
CA ALA A 93 4.45 -1.74 -5.25
C ALA A 93 5.64 -1.52 -4.29
N ALA A 94 5.74 -0.34 -3.69
CA ALA A 94 6.76 -0.04 -2.68
C ALA A 94 6.59 -0.92 -1.42
N LEU A 95 5.36 -1.15 -0.94
CA LEU A 95 5.05 -2.02 0.19
C LEU A 95 5.50 -3.47 -0.01
N ALA A 96 5.47 -3.96 -1.26
CA ALA A 96 5.88 -5.33 -1.58
C ALA A 96 7.36 -5.60 -1.23
N ILE A 97 8.22 -4.59 -1.40
CA ILE A 97 9.68 -4.66 -1.18
C ILE A 97 10.13 -3.98 0.12
N ALA A 98 9.26 -3.22 0.77
CA ALA A 98 9.58 -2.40 1.93
C ALA A 98 10.03 -3.21 3.16
N GLY A 99 11.03 -2.70 3.87
CA GLY A 99 11.43 -3.17 5.20
C GLY A 99 10.39 -2.80 6.28
N PRO A 100 10.56 -3.32 7.51
CA PRO A 100 9.54 -3.20 8.56
C PRO A 100 9.18 -1.76 8.94
N VAL A 101 10.14 -0.85 8.97
CA VAL A 101 9.92 0.57 9.30
C VAL A 101 9.18 1.28 8.16
N PHE A 102 9.62 1.07 6.92
CA PHE A 102 8.98 1.68 5.77
C PHE A 102 7.53 1.21 5.58
N ARG A 103 7.19 -0.02 5.99
CA ARG A 103 5.81 -0.53 5.93
C ARG A 103 4.84 0.30 6.76
N ILE A 104 5.26 0.83 7.91
CA ILE A 104 4.40 1.70 8.73
C ILE A 104 4.11 2.99 7.95
N ILE A 105 5.15 3.63 7.44
CA ILE A 105 5.03 4.90 6.72
C ILE A 105 4.16 4.72 5.48
N LEU A 106 4.43 3.71 4.66
CA LEU A 106 3.67 3.44 3.45
C LEU A 106 2.23 3.01 3.75
N GLY A 107 2.00 2.23 4.81
CA GLY A 107 0.66 1.85 5.25
C GLY A 107 -0.16 3.06 5.73
N VAL A 108 0.46 3.99 6.46
CA VAL A 108 -0.20 5.24 6.86
C VAL A 108 -0.50 6.12 5.64
N LEU A 109 0.44 6.22 4.68
CA LEU A 109 0.21 6.96 3.44
C LEU A 109 -0.95 6.35 2.62
N GLU A 110 -1.02 5.03 2.52
CA GLU A 110 -2.14 4.33 1.86
C GLU A 110 -3.47 4.61 2.57
N ALA A 111 -3.47 4.63 3.91
CA ALA A 111 -4.65 4.99 4.69
C ALA A 111 -5.09 6.45 4.41
N VAL A 112 -4.15 7.38 4.31
CA VAL A 112 -4.44 8.78 3.95
C VAL A 112 -5.03 8.88 2.55
N ILE A 113 -4.48 8.16 1.56
CA ILE A 113 -5.06 8.10 0.20
C ILE A 113 -6.50 7.59 0.26
N GLY A 114 -6.76 6.51 0.99
CA GLY A 114 -8.12 5.97 1.16
C GLY A 114 -9.09 7.01 1.74
N VAL A 115 -8.66 7.78 2.73
CA VAL A 115 -9.44 8.89 3.32
C VAL A 115 -9.68 9.99 2.28
N CYS A 116 -8.68 10.41 1.50
CA CYS A 116 -8.83 11.42 0.45
C CYS A 116 -9.82 10.96 -0.64
N VAL A 117 -9.77 9.68 -1.05
CA VAL A 117 -10.74 9.09 -1.99
C VAL A 117 -12.15 9.14 -1.40
N ALA A 118 -12.31 8.74 -0.13
CA ALA A 118 -13.61 8.77 0.54
C ALA A 118 -14.18 10.20 0.65
N ILE A 119 -13.35 11.19 1.01
CA ILE A 119 -13.75 12.59 1.06
C ILE A 119 -14.18 13.05 -0.34
N SER A 120 -13.42 12.76 -1.39
CA SER A 120 -13.76 13.13 -2.76
C SER A 120 -15.11 12.52 -3.20
N ALA A 121 -15.38 11.29 -2.84
CA ALA A 121 -16.67 10.66 -3.13
C ALA A 121 -17.83 11.27 -2.31
N ILE A 122 -17.60 11.56 -1.03
CA ILE A 122 -18.61 12.22 -0.17
C ILE A 122 -18.97 13.59 -0.70
N THR A 123 -18.02 14.40 -1.17
CA THR A 123 -18.31 15.74 -1.73
C THR A 123 -19.22 15.65 -2.93
N VAL A 124 -19.05 14.66 -3.81
CA VAL A 124 -19.95 14.45 -4.96
C VAL A 124 -21.33 13.97 -4.50
N LEU A 125 -21.41 13.08 -3.50
CA LEU A 125 -22.68 12.58 -2.98
C LEU A 125 -23.50 13.67 -2.26
N THR A 126 -22.83 14.58 -1.55
CA THR A 126 -23.51 15.63 -0.76
C THR A 126 -23.80 16.89 -1.55
N ALA A 127 -23.02 17.19 -2.59
CA ALA A 127 -23.15 18.41 -3.39
C ALA A 127 -22.98 18.11 -4.90
N PRO A 128 -23.90 17.32 -5.51
CA PRO A 128 -23.76 16.88 -6.91
C PRO A 128 -23.79 18.02 -7.91
N ALA A 129 -24.58 19.07 -7.67
CA ALA A 129 -24.65 20.23 -8.56
C ALA A 129 -23.29 20.96 -8.63
N THR A 130 -22.60 21.13 -7.51
CA THR A 130 -21.28 21.76 -7.47
C THR A 130 -20.20 20.84 -8.07
N ALA A 131 -20.30 19.53 -7.88
CA ALA A 131 -19.39 18.55 -8.49
C ALA A 131 -19.49 18.54 -10.02
N GLY A 132 -20.68 18.85 -10.57
CA GLY A 132 -20.92 18.96 -12.01
C GLY A 132 -20.72 20.36 -12.59
N ALA A 133 -20.36 21.37 -11.77
CA ALA A 133 -20.28 22.76 -12.22
C ALA A 133 -19.34 22.97 -13.42
N ALA A 134 -18.22 22.24 -13.47
CA ALA A 134 -17.29 22.32 -14.61
C ALA A 134 -17.93 21.87 -15.93
N ALA A 135 -18.72 20.79 -15.92
CA ALA A 135 -19.45 20.32 -17.10
C ALA A 135 -20.55 21.29 -17.52
N VAL A 136 -21.26 21.92 -16.54
CA VAL A 136 -22.25 22.96 -16.84
C VAL A 136 -21.58 24.19 -17.47
N THR A 137 -20.42 24.60 -16.96
CA THR A 137 -19.64 25.71 -17.54
C THR A 137 -19.22 25.41 -18.98
N GLU A 138 -18.74 24.21 -19.24
CA GLU A 138 -18.34 23.79 -20.58
C GLU A 138 -19.51 23.77 -21.55
N ALA A 139 -20.70 23.31 -21.12
CA ALA A 139 -21.90 23.23 -21.95
C ALA A 139 -22.59 24.59 -22.20
N THR A 140 -22.54 25.51 -21.24
CA THR A 140 -23.31 26.74 -21.28
C THR A 140 -22.47 28.02 -21.46
N GLY A 141 -21.15 27.95 -21.23
CA GLY A 141 -20.25 29.10 -21.19
C GLY A 141 -20.41 29.96 -19.93
N VAL A 142 -21.31 29.62 -19.00
CA VAL A 142 -21.54 30.35 -17.76
C VAL A 142 -20.55 29.88 -16.70
N ALA A 143 -19.74 30.80 -16.17
CA ALA A 143 -18.77 30.54 -15.13
C ALA A 143 -19.23 31.09 -13.77
N GLY A 144 -18.82 30.43 -12.70
CA GLY A 144 -19.11 30.80 -11.30
C GLY A 144 -19.98 29.77 -10.60
N ASN A 145 -19.58 29.38 -9.37
CA ASN A 145 -20.25 28.30 -8.65
C ASN A 145 -21.74 28.52 -8.45
N GLN A 146 -22.16 29.73 -8.03
CA GLN A 146 -23.57 30.00 -7.81
C GLN A 146 -24.35 30.04 -9.13
N SER A 147 -23.81 30.73 -10.15
CA SER A 147 -24.48 30.85 -11.46
C SER A 147 -24.65 29.52 -12.17
N THR A 148 -23.70 28.59 -12.03
CA THR A 148 -23.80 27.23 -12.59
C THR A 148 -24.81 26.36 -11.83
N VAL A 149 -24.86 26.47 -10.50
CA VAL A 149 -25.85 25.75 -9.67
C VAL A 149 -27.26 26.22 -9.96
N ASP A 150 -27.48 27.54 -10.19
CA ASP A 150 -28.79 28.10 -10.51
C ASP A 150 -29.34 27.63 -11.88
N LEU A 151 -28.45 27.18 -12.77
CA LEU A 151 -28.82 26.58 -14.06
C LEU A 151 -29.20 25.11 -13.95
N VAL A 152 -28.96 24.47 -12.84
CA VAL A 152 -29.24 23.05 -12.61
C VAL A 152 -30.68 22.85 -12.19
N ALA A 153 -31.52 22.26 -13.03
CA ALA A 153 -32.91 21.94 -12.71
C ALA A 153 -33.06 20.67 -11.84
N ALA A 154 -32.28 19.63 -12.15
CA ALA A 154 -32.25 18.40 -11.39
C ALA A 154 -30.90 17.67 -11.59
N THR A 155 -30.53 16.90 -10.59
CA THR A 155 -29.37 15.99 -10.65
C THR A 155 -29.80 14.57 -10.29
N SER A 156 -29.31 13.59 -11.02
CA SER A 156 -29.45 12.18 -10.66
C SER A 156 -28.06 11.56 -10.51
N LEU A 157 -27.84 10.87 -9.38
CA LEU A 157 -26.59 10.19 -9.06
C LEU A 157 -26.65 8.75 -9.52
N THR A 158 -25.54 8.25 -10.07
CA THR A 158 -25.34 6.81 -10.33
C THR A 158 -24.81 6.13 -9.08
N ALA A 159 -24.55 4.82 -9.13
CA ALA A 159 -23.95 4.08 -8.02
C ALA A 159 -22.43 4.32 -7.87
N TRP A 160 -21.76 4.86 -8.88
CA TRP A 160 -20.29 4.95 -8.91
C TRP A 160 -19.67 5.80 -7.81
N PRO A 161 -20.22 6.97 -7.42
CA PRO A 161 -19.70 7.72 -6.27
C PRO A 161 -19.77 6.92 -4.96
N ALA A 162 -20.84 6.13 -4.75
CA ALA A 162 -20.96 5.27 -3.58
C ALA A 162 -19.96 4.09 -3.63
N VAL A 163 -19.73 3.52 -4.80
CA VAL A 163 -18.68 2.49 -5.00
C VAL A 163 -17.30 3.08 -4.69
N ALA A 164 -16.97 4.27 -5.18
CA ALA A 164 -15.71 4.94 -4.88
C ALA A 164 -15.54 5.22 -3.37
N LEU A 165 -16.62 5.61 -2.67
CA LEU A 165 -16.61 5.79 -1.22
C LEU A 165 -16.26 4.48 -0.50
N VAL A 166 -16.94 3.39 -0.83
CA VAL A 166 -16.67 2.07 -0.23
C VAL A 166 -15.23 1.62 -0.49
N LEU A 167 -14.74 1.79 -1.72
CA LEU A 167 -13.36 1.46 -2.08
C LEU A 167 -12.34 2.32 -1.32
N GLY A 168 -12.61 3.61 -1.13
CA GLY A 168 -11.78 4.50 -0.31
C GLY A 168 -11.71 4.04 1.15
N ILE A 169 -12.83 3.62 1.74
CA ILE A 169 -12.87 3.07 3.09
C ILE A 169 -12.08 1.75 3.16
N VAL A 170 -12.28 0.84 2.21
CA VAL A 170 -11.54 -0.44 2.15
C VAL A 170 -10.04 -0.19 2.03
N LEU A 171 -9.63 0.76 1.18
CA LEU A 171 -8.23 1.14 1.00
C LEU A 171 -7.64 1.71 2.28
N GLY A 172 -8.37 2.61 2.95
CA GLY A 172 -7.98 3.20 4.22
C GLY A 172 -7.78 2.15 5.31
N LEU A 173 -8.71 1.20 5.42
CA LEU A 173 -8.62 0.09 6.38
C LEU A 173 -7.47 -0.87 6.04
N ALA A 174 -7.22 -1.16 4.77
CA ALA A 174 -6.10 -1.99 4.33
C ALA A 174 -4.75 -1.34 4.66
N GLY A 175 -4.61 -0.02 4.43
CA GLY A 175 -3.43 0.76 4.80
C GLY A 175 -3.19 0.75 6.31
N LEU A 176 -4.25 1.00 7.11
CA LEU A 176 -4.17 0.96 8.57
C LEU A 176 -3.82 -0.45 9.07
N ALA A 177 -4.45 -1.48 8.53
CA ALA A 177 -4.13 -2.87 8.86
C ALA A 177 -2.67 -3.20 8.54
N THR A 178 -2.14 -2.72 7.43
CA THR A 178 -0.72 -2.87 7.06
C THR A 178 0.19 -2.19 8.07
N ALA A 179 -0.13 -0.97 8.50
CA ALA A 179 0.64 -0.22 9.48
C ALA A 179 0.63 -0.90 10.86
N VAL A 180 -0.48 -1.48 11.29
CA VAL A 180 -0.59 -2.17 12.60
C VAL A 180 0.06 -3.56 12.55
N THR A 181 -0.11 -4.31 11.47
CA THR A 181 0.36 -5.69 11.36
C THR A 181 1.80 -5.81 10.87
N HIS A 182 2.53 -4.71 10.69
CA HIS A 182 3.90 -4.68 10.14
C HIS A 182 4.88 -5.65 10.85
N ARG A 183 4.73 -5.83 12.18
CA ARG A 183 5.56 -6.75 12.99
C ARG A 183 5.31 -8.23 12.69
N MET A 184 4.11 -8.55 12.20
CA MET A 184 3.71 -9.93 11.87
C MET A 184 4.19 -10.36 10.47
N TRP A 185 4.75 -9.43 9.68
CA TRP A 185 5.19 -9.75 8.34
C TRP A 185 6.60 -10.36 8.35
N PRO A 186 6.84 -11.46 7.62
CA PRO A 186 8.18 -12.05 7.52
C PRO A 186 9.17 -11.01 7.01
N GLY A 187 10.24 -10.78 7.77
CA GLY A 187 11.36 -9.97 7.32
C GLY A 187 12.07 -10.59 6.10
N PRO A 188 12.93 -9.84 5.39
CA PRO A 188 13.82 -10.43 4.40
C PRO A 188 14.60 -11.57 5.05
N SER A 189 14.65 -12.73 4.38
CA SER A 189 15.33 -13.90 4.93
C SER A 189 16.78 -13.54 5.23
N ARG A 190 17.26 -13.88 6.43
CA ARG A 190 18.65 -13.69 6.88
C ARG A 190 19.70 -14.40 5.99
N LYS A 191 19.27 -15.08 4.93
CA LYS A 191 20.11 -15.88 4.02
C LYS A 191 21.16 -15.02 3.26
N TYR A 192 21.01 -13.71 3.27
CA TYR A 192 21.96 -12.74 2.66
C TYR A 192 22.47 -11.69 3.65
N GLN A 193 22.25 -11.87 4.96
CA GLN A 193 23.06 -11.11 5.89
C GLN A 193 24.47 -11.65 5.77
N ALA A 194 25.36 -10.83 5.23
CA ALA A 194 26.80 -11.09 5.26
C ALA A 194 27.15 -11.63 6.65
N VAL A 195 27.84 -12.76 6.67
CA VAL A 195 28.36 -13.35 7.90
C VAL A 195 29.04 -12.22 8.63
N ARG A 196 28.40 -11.69 9.66
CA ARG A 196 29.09 -10.83 10.59
C ARG A 196 30.13 -11.74 11.20
N PHE A 197 31.38 -11.55 10.80
CA PHE A 197 32.49 -12.14 11.49
C PHE A 197 32.34 -11.70 12.95
N THR A 198 31.76 -12.55 13.76
CA THR A 198 31.92 -12.46 15.21
C THR A 198 33.41 -12.62 15.37
N GLN A 199 34.08 -11.52 15.70
CA GLN A 199 35.43 -11.56 16.16
C GLN A 199 35.41 -12.51 17.36
N VAL A 200 35.88 -13.72 17.13
CA VAL A 200 36.16 -14.67 18.20
C VAL A 200 37.32 -14.05 18.96
N GLU A 201 36.99 -13.38 20.04
CA GLU A 201 37.93 -12.92 21.03
C GLU A 201 38.55 -14.16 21.63
N SER A 202 39.76 -14.50 21.23
CA SER A 202 40.72 -15.36 21.88
C SER A 202 41.47 -16.28 20.91
N ALA A 203 42.25 -15.71 19.99
CA ALA A 203 43.48 -16.28 19.54
C ALA A 203 44.46 -15.13 19.29
N PRO A 204 45.77 -15.22 19.64
CA PRO A 204 46.71 -14.13 19.40
C PRO A 204 46.68 -13.81 17.91
N SER A 205 46.39 -12.55 17.61
CA SER A 205 46.17 -12.00 16.29
C SER A 205 47.33 -12.35 15.37
N ALA A 206 47.16 -13.31 14.49
CA ALA A 206 47.93 -13.32 13.27
C ALA A 206 47.54 -12.06 12.51
N ASP A 207 48.44 -11.10 12.43
CA ASP A 207 48.23 -9.86 11.69
C ASP A 207 47.89 -10.25 10.22
N PRO A 208 46.69 -9.92 9.70
CA PRO A 208 46.29 -10.30 8.34
C PRO A 208 47.28 -9.74 7.29
N VAL A 209 47.93 -8.62 7.59
CA VAL A 209 48.91 -7.99 6.71
C VAL A 209 50.22 -8.79 6.79
N GLY A 210 50.64 -9.28 7.95
CA GLY A 210 51.77 -10.17 8.10
C GLY A 210 51.58 -11.49 7.36
N ALA A 211 50.41 -12.09 7.39
CA ALA A 211 50.09 -13.32 6.67
C ALA A 211 50.17 -13.13 5.11
N TRP A 212 49.82 -11.97 4.59
CA TRP A 212 50.00 -11.62 3.19
C TRP A 212 51.49 -11.42 2.81
N ASP A 213 52.29 -10.84 3.69
CA ASP A 213 53.72 -10.66 3.53
C ASP A 213 54.48 -12.00 3.56
N ASP A 214 54.06 -12.95 4.37
CA ASP A 214 54.62 -14.29 4.43
C ASP A 214 54.28 -15.10 3.18
N LEU A 215 53.01 -15.04 2.71
CA LEU A 215 52.59 -15.63 1.42
C LEU A 215 53.41 -15.03 0.24
N SER A 216 53.72 -13.74 0.23
CA SER A 216 54.48 -13.11 -0.83
C SER A 216 55.96 -13.51 -0.79
N ARG A 217 56.46 -13.97 0.35
CA ARG A 217 57.80 -14.55 0.52
C ARG A 217 57.90 -16.05 0.24
N GLY A 218 56.72 -16.69 0.01
CA GLY A 218 56.62 -18.13 -0.26
C GLY A 218 56.51 -19.03 0.97
N ASP A 219 56.34 -18.44 2.15
CA ASP A 219 56.08 -19.17 3.39
C ASP A 219 54.61 -19.50 3.55
N ASP A 220 54.26 -20.78 3.76
CA ASP A 220 52.87 -21.24 3.92
C ASP A 220 52.42 -21.08 5.39
N PRO A 221 51.53 -20.14 5.72
CA PRO A 221 51.09 -19.89 7.07
C PRO A 221 50.17 -20.99 7.63
N THR A 222 49.90 -22.05 6.88
CA THR A 222 49.01 -23.15 7.29
C THR A 222 49.75 -24.41 7.74
N ARG A 223 51.11 -24.36 7.84
CA ARG A 223 51.93 -25.45 8.37
C ARG A 223 52.24 -25.34 9.83
#